data_b2140aa45487835f4fab8c4ee70aa3de
#
_entry.id   b2140aa45487835f4fab8c4ee70aa3de
#
_cell.length_a   1.000
_cell.length_b   1.000
_cell.length_c   1.000
_cell.angle_alpha   90.00
_cell.angle_beta   90.00
_cell.angle_gamma   90.00
#
_symmetry.space_group_name_H-M   'P 1'
#
loop_
_entity.id
_entity.type
_entity.pdbx_description
1 polymer ?
#
loop_
_entity_poly.entity_id
_entity_poly.type
_entity_poly.pdbx_seq_one_letter_code
_entity_poly.pdbx_strand_id
1 'polypeptide(L)'
;YYDIEMQIYNLLLEKSKKETDIYISDEKIELAIHHAEEEQGFNYVVEQLDTIKKSLHRTISLITGKAGTGKTSIMRAIVKAYTENNFTLTASALSAMAAQRITEATEFPAMTIHRTLGCIGLNEFTFNKDNHMITSVAFLDEGSMVNASLFLHWLEAIDDNTRIIISGDHKQLPPIGFGNVFSDLI
;
A
#
# COMPACT_ATOMS: atom_id res chain seq x y z
N TYR A 1 8.37 7.19 22.04
CA TYR A 1 8.27 6.14 20.99
C TYR A 1 7.03 5.29 21.21
N TYR A 2 6.82 4.78 22.37
CA TYR A 2 5.62 4.00 22.76
C TYR A 2 4.31 4.71 22.35
N ASP A 3 4.24 6.03 22.52
CA ASP A 3 3.06 6.82 22.14
C ASP A 3 2.78 6.79 20.63
N ILE A 4 3.81 6.82 19.77
CA ILE A 4 3.65 6.75 18.31
C ILE A 4 3.18 5.35 17.89
N GLU A 5 3.75 4.31 18.43
CA GLU A 5 3.35 2.93 18.16
C GLU A 5 1.91 2.67 18.59
N MET A 6 1.52 3.18 19.76
CA MET A 6 0.13 3.08 20.24
C MET A 6 -0.86 3.89 19.37
N GLN A 7 -0.46 5.05 18.86
CA GLN A 7 -1.29 5.81 17.91
C GLN A 7 -1.47 5.03 16.60
N ILE A 8 -0.40 4.46 16.03
CA ILE A 8 -0.45 3.62 14.84
C ILE A 8 -1.38 2.42 15.06
N TYR A 9 -1.21 1.72 16.18
CA TYR A 9 -2.05 0.56 16.53
C TYR A 9 -3.53 0.94 16.59
N ASN A 10 -3.86 2.00 17.32
CA ASN A 10 -5.25 2.45 17.47
C ASN A 10 -5.87 2.86 16.12
N LEU A 11 -5.14 3.61 15.30
CA LEU A 11 -5.60 4.02 13.97
C LEU A 11 -5.85 2.80 13.06
N LEU A 12 -4.95 1.85 13.03
CA LEU A 12 -5.11 0.62 12.23
C LEU A 12 -6.29 -0.22 12.76
N LEU A 13 -6.43 -0.33 14.08
CA LEU A 13 -7.54 -1.06 14.70
C LEU A 13 -8.89 -0.41 14.37
N GLU A 14 -8.99 0.91 14.44
CA GLU A 14 -10.20 1.65 14.08
C GLU A 14 -10.53 1.50 12.59
N LYS A 15 -9.54 1.67 11.72
CA LYS A 15 -9.70 1.51 10.27
C LYS A 15 -10.07 0.07 9.89
N SER A 16 -9.53 -0.93 10.56
CA SER A 16 -9.84 -2.35 10.29
C SER A 16 -11.29 -2.74 10.59
N LYS A 17 -11.96 -2.00 11.48
CA LYS A 17 -13.36 -2.23 11.85
C LYS A 17 -14.35 -1.54 10.91
N LYS A 18 -13.88 -0.63 10.06
CA LYS A 18 -14.72 0.11 9.12
C LYS A 18 -14.86 -0.66 7.82
N GLU A 19 -16.06 -0.72 7.32
CA GLU A 19 -16.33 -1.18 5.96
C GLU A 19 -16.12 -0.01 5.01
N THR A 20 -15.53 -0.29 3.86
CA THR A 20 -15.35 0.69 2.78
C THR A 20 -16.43 0.47 1.72
N ASP A 21 -16.85 1.54 1.04
CA ASP A 21 -17.79 1.46 -0.09
C ASP A 21 -17.15 0.85 -1.36
N ILE A 22 -15.92 0.36 -1.25
CA ILE A 22 -15.17 -0.19 -2.37
C ILE A 22 -15.56 -1.65 -2.55
N TYR A 23 -16.18 -1.95 -3.68
CA TYR A 23 -16.53 -3.31 -4.06
C TYR A 23 -16.13 -3.59 -5.50
N ILE A 24 -15.41 -4.68 -5.71
CA ILE A 24 -15.09 -5.23 -7.03
C ILE A 24 -15.56 -6.69 -7.02
N SER A 25 -16.43 -7.07 -7.96
CA SER A 25 -16.92 -8.44 -8.05
C SER A 25 -15.80 -9.42 -8.41
N ASP A 26 -15.95 -10.67 -8.04
CA ASP A 26 -14.96 -11.72 -8.34
C ASP A 26 -14.71 -11.85 -9.85
N GLU A 27 -15.74 -11.70 -10.68
CA GLU A 27 -15.61 -11.71 -12.14
C GLU A 27 -14.70 -10.60 -12.66
N LYS A 28 -14.83 -9.39 -12.10
CA LYS A 28 -13.98 -8.24 -12.46
C LYS A 28 -12.56 -8.40 -11.93
N ILE A 29 -12.39 -9.02 -10.78
CA ILE A 29 -11.08 -9.38 -10.24
C ILE A 29 -10.38 -10.38 -11.16
N GLU A 30 -11.06 -11.44 -11.57
CA GLU A 30 -10.51 -12.44 -12.49
C GLU A 30 -10.13 -11.82 -13.84
N LEU A 31 -10.95 -10.90 -14.36
CA LEU A 31 -10.65 -10.20 -15.60
C LEU A 31 -9.38 -9.33 -15.47
N ALA A 32 -9.25 -8.58 -14.38
CA ALA A 32 -8.08 -7.75 -14.12
C ALA A 32 -6.80 -8.59 -13.95
N ILE A 33 -6.91 -9.75 -13.30
CA ILE A 33 -5.81 -10.72 -13.17
C ILE A 33 -5.39 -11.21 -14.55
N HIS A 34 -6.35 -11.61 -15.39
CA HIS A 34 -6.07 -12.08 -16.75
C HIS A 34 -5.37 -11.00 -17.59
N HIS A 35 -5.85 -9.76 -17.56
CA HIS A 35 -5.19 -8.65 -18.24
C HIS A 35 -3.75 -8.42 -17.73
N ALA A 36 -3.53 -8.54 -16.41
CA ALA A 36 -2.19 -8.42 -15.86
C ALA A 36 -1.26 -9.56 -16.30
N GLU A 37 -1.77 -10.79 -16.41
CA GLU A 37 -1.02 -11.95 -16.92
C GLU A 37 -0.66 -11.79 -18.40
N GLU A 38 -1.56 -11.29 -19.23
CA GLU A 38 -1.30 -11.00 -20.63
C GLU A 38 -0.20 -9.95 -20.80
N GLU A 39 -0.26 -8.86 -20.02
CA GLU A 39 0.74 -7.79 -20.11
C GLU A 39 2.13 -8.20 -19.63
N GLN A 40 2.21 -8.98 -18.55
CA GLN A 40 3.49 -9.44 -18.02
C GLN A 40 4.06 -10.67 -18.77
N GLY A 41 3.24 -11.39 -19.54
CA GLY A 41 3.63 -12.54 -20.34
C GLY A 41 3.80 -13.86 -19.56
N PHE A 42 3.33 -13.93 -18.32
CA PHE A 42 3.33 -15.15 -17.50
C PHE A 42 2.16 -15.16 -16.51
N ASN A 43 1.76 -16.35 -16.08
CA ASN A 43 0.65 -16.53 -15.16
C ASN A 43 1.09 -16.41 -13.70
N TYR A 44 0.18 -15.96 -12.84
CA TYR A 44 0.38 -15.96 -11.39
C TYR A 44 0.33 -17.40 -10.84
N VAL A 45 1.17 -17.67 -9.86
CA VAL A 45 1.06 -18.92 -9.08
C VAL A 45 -0.06 -18.82 -8.05
N VAL A 46 -0.50 -19.97 -7.52
CA VAL A 46 -1.67 -20.06 -6.62
C VAL A 46 -1.56 -19.12 -5.42
N GLU A 47 -0.38 -19.04 -4.80
CA GLU A 47 -0.14 -18.18 -3.63
C GLU A 47 -0.24 -16.68 -3.97
N GLN A 48 0.17 -16.30 -5.19
CA GLN A 48 0.04 -14.92 -5.67
C GLN A 48 -1.41 -14.59 -5.95
N LEU A 49 -2.17 -15.49 -6.58
CA LEU A 49 -3.60 -15.33 -6.83
C LEU A 49 -4.38 -15.16 -5.53
N ASP A 50 -4.10 -15.98 -4.52
CA ASP A 50 -4.72 -15.88 -3.21
C ASP A 50 -4.42 -14.53 -2.54
N THR A 51 -3.17 -14.07 -2.63
CA THR A 51 -2.75 -12.77 -2.10
C THR A 51 -3.47 -11.62 -2.80
N ILE A 52 -3.55 -11.64 -4.14
CA ILE A 52 -4.25 -10.62 -4.93
C ILE A 52 -5.72 -10.54 -4.51
N LYS A 53 -6.42 -11.68 -4.51
CA LYS A 53 -7.85 -11.75 -4.17
C LYS A 53 -8.12 -11.27 -2.75
N LYS A 54 -7.35 -11.73 -1.77
CA LYS A 54 -7.47 -11.29 -0.37
C LYS A 54 -7.24 -9.79 -0.21
N SER A 55 -6.24 -9.23 -0.90
CA SER A 55 -5.94 -7.79 -0.85
C SER A 55 -7.06 -6.94 -1.45
N LEU A 56 -7.79 -7.46 -2.44
CA LEU A 56 -8.90 -6.78 -3.08
C LEU A 56 -10.23 -6.86 -2.30
N HIS A 57 -10.31 -7.70 -1.27
CA HIS A 57 -11.50 -7.86 -0.42
C HIS A 57 -11.35 -7.26 0.98
N ARG A 58 -10.13 -6.95 1.42
CA ARG A 58 -9.87 -6.49 2.78
C ARG A 58 -9.70 -4.97 2.85
N THR A 59 -10.09 -4.38 3.97
CA THR A 59 -9.84 -2.97 4.26
C THR A 59 -8.36 -2.69 4.45
N ILE A 60 -7.66 -3.56 5.16
CA ILE A 60 -6.20 -3.48 5.38
C ILE A 60 -5.57 -4.80 4.97
N SER A 61 -4.51 -4.73 4.16
CA SER A 61 -3.75 -5.88 3.70
C SER A 61 -2.25 -5.66 3.85
N LEU A 62 -1.58 -6.69 4.36
CA LEU A 62 -0.12 -6.75 4.43
C LEU A 62 0.38 -7.82 3.44
N ILE A 63 1.22 -7.41 2.50
CA ILE A 63 1.85 -8.30 1.53
C ILE A 63 3.30 -8.50 1.92
N THR A 64 3.61 -9.67 2.43
CA THR A 64 4.96 -10.01 2.86
C THR A 64 5.66 -10.93 1.87
N GLY A 65 6.94 -10.74 1.69
CA GLY A 65 7.73 -11.62 0.84
C GLY A 65 9.16 -11.10 0.65
N LYS A 66 10.09 -12.02 0.42
CA LYS A 66 11.48 -11.69 0.11
C LYS A 66 11.58 -10.89 -1.19
N ALA A 67 12.72 -10.24 -1.40
CA ALA A 67 13.05 -9.68 -2.71
C ALA A 67 12.97 -10.78 -3.79
N GLY A 68 12.35 -10.47 -4.93
CA GLY A 68 12.21 -11.42 -6.05
C GLY A 68 11.05 -12.42 -5.94
N THR A 69 10.18 -12.35 -4.93
CA THR A 69 9.00 -13.24 -4.80
C THR A 69 7.78 -12.79 -5.62
N GLY A 70 7.94 -11.78 -6.47
CA GLY A 70 6.86 -11.31 -7.33
C GLY A 70 5.91 -10.31 -6.69
N LYS A 71 6.32 -9.62 -5.59
CA LYS A 71 5.48 -8.57 -4.99
C LYS A 71 5.06 -7.49 -5.99
N THR A 72 5.98 -7.06 -6.85
CA THR A 72 5.69 -6.06 -7.88
C THR A 72 4.71 -6.58 -8.94
N SER A 73 4.79 -7.86 -9.27
CA SER A 73 3.83 -8.51 -10.16
C SER A 73 2.43 -8.59 -9.54
N ILE A 74 2.33 -8.97 -8.26
CA ILE A 74 1.08 -8.93 -7.49
C ILE A 74 0.48 -7.53 -7.51
N MET A 75 1.31 -6.51 -7.31
CA MET A 75 0.90 -5.12 -7.33
C MET A 75 0.31 -4.70 -8.69
N ARG A 76 0.85 -5.19 -9.81
CA ARG A 76 0.29 -4.95 -11.15
C ARG A 76 -1.18 -5.37 -11.22
N ALA A 77 -1.51 -6.58 -10.79
CA ALA A 77 -2.89 -7.07 -10.80
C ALA A 77 -3.81 -6.25 -9.87
N ILE A 78 -3.32 -5.87 -8.69
CA ILE A 78 -4.07 -5.04 -7.73
C ILE A 78 -4.37 -3.65 -8.32
N VAL A 79 -3.35 -2.98 -8.85
CA VAL A 79 -3.50 -1.67 -9.50
C VAL A 79 -4.50 -1.76 -10.65
N LYS A 80 -4.38 -2.79 -11.48
CA LYS A 80 -5.27 -3.01 -12.62
C LYS A 80 -6.71 -3.21 -12.17
N ALA A 81 -6.94 -4.03 -11.14
CA ALA A 81 -8.28 -4.27 -10.60
C ALA A 81 -8.96 -2.97 -10.11
N TYR A 82 -8.23 -2.08 -9.45
CA TYR A 82 -8.78 -0.81 -9.00
C TYR A 82 -8.98 0.18 -10.15
N THR A 83 -7.99 0.36 -11.00
CA THR A 83 -8.05 1.34 -12.10
C THR A 83 -9.09 0.98 -13.16
N GLU A 84 -9.21 -0.28 -13.55
CA GLU A 84 -10.23 -0.74 -14.50
C GLU A 84 -11.66 -0.65 -13.95
N ASN A 85 -11.81 -0.57 -12.62
CA ASN A 85 -13.11 -0.39 -11.98
C ASN A 85 -13.35 1.04 -11.48
N ASN A 86 -12.60 2.02 -12.00
CA ASN A 86 -12.75 3.46 -11.74
C ASN A 86 -12.50 3.87 -10.27
N PHE A 87 -11.74 3.10 -9.52
CA PHE A 87 -11.27 3.51 -8.21
C PHE A 87 -9.97 4.29 -8.33
N THR A 88 -9.84 5.32 -7.50
CA THR A 88 -8.60 6.08 -7.38
C THR A 88 -7.59 5.35 -6.50
N LEU A 89 -6.33 5.38 -6.89
CA LEU A 89 -5.25 4.73 -6.16
C LEU A 89 -4.09 5.71 -5.97
N THR A 90 -3.51 5.71 -4.78
CA THR A 90 -2.27 6.43 -4.48
C THR A 90 -1.19 5.42 -4.16
N ALA A 91 -0.15 5.36 -4.99
CA ALA A 91 0.98 4.46 -4.80
C ALA A 91 2.18 5.21 -4.28
N SER A 92 2.73 4.75 -3.16
CA SER A 92 3.83 5.38 -2.45
C SER A 92 4.96 4.39 -2.15
N ALA A 93 6.19 4.88 -2.09
CA ALA A 93 7.34 4.14 -1.61
C ALA A 93 8.27 5.04 -0.80
N LEU A 94 9.20 4.45 -0.03
CA LEU A 94 10.13 5.24 0.77
C LEU A 94 11.13 5.99 -0.13
N SER A 95 11.65 5.35 -1.16
CA SER A 95 12.67 5.91 -2.06
C SER A 95 12.12 6.24 -3.45
N ALA A 96 12.76 7.21 -4.13
CA ALA A 96 12.42 7.55 -5.51
C ALA A 96 12.66 6.37 -6.47
N MET A 97 13.71 5.57 -6.21
CA MET A 97 14.02 4.40 -7.00
C MET A 97 12.93 3.32 -6.86
N ALA A 98 12.42 3.09 -5.65
CA ALA A 98 11.32 2.17 -5.43
C ALA A 98 10.03 2.68 -6.09
N ALA A 99 9.71 3.96 -5.97
CA ALA A 99 8.56 4.56 -6.66
C ALA A 99 8.66 4.41 -8.18
N GLN A 100 9.84 4.62 -8.75
CA GLN A 100 10.07 4.41 -10.18
C GLN A 100 9.84 2.94 -10.59
N ARG A 101 10.34 1.99 -9.82
CA ARG A 101 10.11 0.54 -10.09
C ARG A 101 8.62 0.18 -10.10
N ILE A 102 7.85 0.76 -9.17
CA ILE A 102 6.40 0.58 -9.14
C ILE A 102 5.78 1.12 -10.43
N THR A 103 6.14 2.34 -10.81
CA THR A 103 5.62 2.99 -12.01
C THR A 103 5.93 2.17 -13.27
N GLU A 104 7.16 1.70 -13.41
CA GLU A 104 7.57 0.86 -14.54
C GLU A 104 6.84 -0.48 -14.59
N ALA A 105 6.65 -1.11 -13.43
CA ALA A 105 6.04 -2.43 -13.35
C ALA A 105 4.51 -2.41 -13.48
N THR A 106 3.85 -1.35 -13.04
CA THR A 106 2.38 -1.26 -13.00
C THR A 106 1.81 -0.32 -14.05
N GLU A 107 2.66 0.45 -14.73
CA GLU A 107 2.28 1.55 -15.62
C GLU A 107 1.41 2.62 -14.93
N PHE A 108 1.43 2.62 -13.60
CA PHE A 108 0.71 3.56 -12.76
C PHE A 108 1.70 4.46 -11.99
N PRO A 109 1.49 5.80 -11.97
CA PRO A 109 2.42 6.71 -11.34
C PRO A 109 2.50 6.48 -9.83
N ALA A 110 3.71 6.22 -9.34
CA ALA A 110 4.02 6.14 -7.92
C ALA A 110 4.98 7.26 -7.51
N MET A 111 4.91 7.66 -6.25
CA MET A 111 5.72 8.75 -5.69
C MET A 111 6.37 8.33 -4.38
N THR A 112 7.34 9.10 -3.90
CA THR A 112 7.83 8.92 -2.53
C THR A 112 6.76 9.30 -1.51
N ILE A 113 6.77 8.73 -0.31
CA ILE A 113 5.84 9.08 0.77
C ILE A 113 5.82 10.59 1.01
N HIS A 114 6.99 11.23 1.10
CA HIS A 114 7.11 12.67 1.32
C HIS A 114 6.40 13.47 0.22
N ARG A 115 6.54 13.05 -1.04
CA ARG A 115 5.88 13.72 -2.16
C ARG A 115 4.38 13.46 -2.16
N THR A 116 3.96 12.24 -1.84
CA THR A 116 2.55 11.88 -1.72
C THR A 116 1.85 12.70 -0.63
N LEU A 117 2.51 12.89 0.51
CA LEU A 117 1.99 13.71 1.60
C LEU A 117 2.05 15.22 1.33
N GLY A 118 2.72 15.65 0.25
CA GLY A 118 2.91 17.07 -0.05
C GLY A 118 3.78 17.76 1.01
N CYS A 119 5.03 17.29 1.15
CA CYS A 119 5.98 17.82 2.12
C CYS A 119 6.24 19.31 1.86
N ILE A 120 5.97 20.16 2.85
CA ILE A 120 6.14 21.63 2.81
C ILE A 120 7.20 22.15 3.79
N GLY A 121 7.70 21.29 4.68
CA GLY A 121 8.71 21.63 5.68
C GLY A 121 9.21 20.41 6.43
N LEU A 122 9.96 20.63 7.50
CA LEU A 122 10.49 19.56 8.35
C LEU A 122 9.31 18.92 9.12
N ASN A 123 8.92 17.71 8.72
CA ASN A 123 7.75 16.99 9.26
C ASN A 123 6.41 17.75 9.13
N GLU A 124 6.30 18.64 8.14
CA GLU A 124 5.07 19.34 7.82
C GLU A 124 4.56 18.87 6.45
N PHE A 125 3.29 18.45 6.42
CA PHE A 125 2.68 17.84 5.24
C PHE A 125 1.34 18.50 4.93
N THR A 126 1.06 18.67 3.64
CA THR A 126 -0.23 19.17 3.14
C THR A 126 -1.36 18.21 3.51
N PHE A 127 -1.12 16.90 3.31
CA PHE A 127 -2.06 15.88 3.71
C PHE A 127 -1.69 15.35 5.10
N ASN A 128 -2.67 15.35 5.98
CA ASN A 128 -2.54 15.01 7.40
C ASN A 128 -3.92 14.63 7.98
N LYS A 129 -4.03 14.48 9.29
CA LYS A 129 -5.28 14.12 9.98
C LYS A 129 -6.45 15.07 9.77
N ASP A 130 -6.19 16.33 9.44
CA ASP A 130 -7.21 17.37 9.23
C ASP A 130 -7.49 17.62 7.73
N ASN A 131 -6.66 17.07 6.86
CA ASN A 131 -6.77 17.18 5.40
C ASN A 131 -6.32 15.87 4.74
N HIS A 132 -7.24 14.94 4.55
CA HIS A 132 -6.95 13.62 4.01
C HIS A 132 -6.69 13.63 2.51
N MET A 133 -5.92 12.65 2.03
CA MET A 133 -5.77 12.35 0.62
C MET A 133 -7.10 11.85 0.05
N ILE A 134 -7.46 12.32 -1.14
CA ILE A 134 -8.65 11.83 -1.85
C ILE A 134 -8.22 10.61 -2.68
N THR A 135 -8.37 9.42 -2.11
CA THR A 135 -8.01 8.17 -2.75
C THR A 135 -8.89 7.02 -2.24
N SER A 136 -9.25 6.09 -3.12
CA SER A 136 -9.97 4.88 -2.73
C SER A 136 -9.03 3.85 -2.09
N VAL A 137 -7.78 3.82 -2.55
CA VAL A 137 -6.77 2.87 -2.08
C VAL A 137 -5.43 3.56 -1.90
N ALA A 138 -4.85 3.43 -0.71
CA ALA A 138 -3.49 3.86 -0.41
C ALA A 138 -2.56 2.63 -0.39
N PHE A 139 -1.63 2.60 -1.33
CA PHE A 139 -0.61 1.56 -1.43
C PHE A 139 0.74 2.09 -0.96
N LEU A 140 1.41 1.34 -0.09
CA LEU A 140 2.76 1.63 0.39
C LEU A 140 3.66 0.44 0.14
N ASP A 141 4.67 0.62 -0.71
CA ASP A 141 5.75 -0.37 -0.88
C ASP A 141 6.98 -0.04 -0.01
N GLU A 142 7.80 -1.05 0.21
CA GLU A 142 8.94 -0.98 1.13
C GLU A 142 8.55 -0.56 2.56
N GLY A 143 7.32 -0.91 2.99
CA GLY A 143 6.80 -0.54 4.32
C GLY A 143 7.68 -0.99 5.50
N SER A 144 8.45 -2.08 5.32
CA SER A 144 9.44 -2.57 6.31
C SER A 144 10.61 -1.60 6.57
N MET A 145 10.84 -0.65 5.68
CA MET A 145 11.91 0.34 5.80
C MET A 145 11.42 1.72 6.28
N VAL A 146 10.12 1.90 6.45
CA VAL A 146 9.50 3.16 6.88
C VAL A 146 9.54 3.25 8.41
N ASN A 147 10.13 4.33 8.95
CA ASN A 147 10.13 4.55 10.40
C ASN A 147 8.74 4.91 10.93
N ALA A 148 8.52 4.70 12.22
CA ALA A 148 7.21 4.85 12.85
C ALA A 148 6.62 6.27 12.69
N SER A 149 7.44 7.32 12.77
CA SER A 149 6.96 8.70 12.64
C SER A 149 6.40 8.98 11.24
N LEU A 150 7.15 8.61 10.19
CA LEU A 150 6.71 8.80 8.80
C LEU A 150 5.51 7.90 8.47
N PHE A 151 5.48 6.69 9.01
CA PHE A 151 4.36 5.79 8.87
C PHE A 151 3.08 6.35 9.51
N LEU A 152 3.20 6.95 10.72
CA LEU A 152 2.07 7.62 11.37
C LEU A 152 1.53 8.77 10.52
N HIS A 153 2.38 9.66 10.01
CA HIS A 153 1.95 10.75 9.12
C HIS A 153 1.24 10.24 7.87
N TRP A 154 1.76 9.17 7.27
CA TRP A 154 1.11 8.56 6.11
C TRP A 154 -0.26 7.98 6.47
N LEU A 155 -0.38 7.30 7.60
CA LEU A 155 -1.63 6.70 8.07
C LEU A 155 -2.68 7.75 8.46
N GLU A 156 -2.26 8.84 9.11
CA GLU A 156 -3.11 9.99 9.47
C GLU A 156 -3.67 10.72 8.24
N ALA A 157 -2.93 10.71 7.12
CA ALA A 157 -3.37 11.35 5.88
C ALA A 157 -4.40 10.52 5.09
N ILE A 158 -4.73 9.31 5.55
CA ILE A 158 -5.64 8.37 4.88
C ILE A 158 -7.03 8.47 5.48
N ASP A 159 -8.04 8.70 4.63
CA ASP A 159 -9.46 8.70 5.02
C ASP A 159 -9.94 7.32 5.50
N ASP A 160 -10.99 7.30 6.29
CA ASP A 160 -11.56 6.08 6.84
C ASP A 160 -12.20 5.16 5.80
N ASN A 161 -12.66 5.71 4.68
CA ASN A 161 -13.22 4.94 3.58
C ASN A 161 -12.15 4.45 2.57
N THR A 162 -10.88 4.67 2.86
CA THR A 162 -9.77 4.26 2.01
C THR A 162 -9.25 2.90 2.43
N ARG A 163 -9.07 1.99 1.48
CA ARG A 163 -8.36 0.73 1.70
C ARG A 163 -6.87 0.95 1.79
N ILE A 164 -6.20 0.16 2.62
CA ILE A 164 -4.77 0.24 2.88
C ILE A 164 -4.11 -1.06 2.46
N ILE A 165 -3.10 -0.95 1.61
CA ILE A 165 -2.26 -2.09 1.21
C ILE A 165 -0.81 -1.72 1.47
N ILE A 166 -0.12 -2.51 2.27
CA ILE A 166 1.28 -2.30 2.61
C ILE A 166 2.07 -3.52 2.17
N SER A 167 3.09 -3.32 1.35
CA SER A 167 4.02 -4.39 0.99
C SER A 167 5.40 -4.16 1.60
N GLY A 168 6.09 -5.24 1.91
CA GLY A 168 7.42 -5.18 2.51
C GLY A 168 8.07 -6.54 2.67
N ASP A 169 9.30 -6.52 3.15
CA ASP A 169 10.08 -7.71 3.46
C ASP A 169 10.59 -7.61 4.89
N HIS A 170 9.99 -8.37 5.81
CA HIS A 170 10.36 -8.39 7.23
C HIS A 170 11.79 -8.89 7.50
N LYS A 171 12.47 -9.43 6.49
CA LYS A 171 13.87 -9.88 6.57
C LYS A 171 14.87 -8.87 6.02
N GLN A 172 14.39 -7.76 5.46
CA GLN A 172 15.26 -6.65 5.08
C GLN A 172 15.76 -5.86 6.31
N LEU A 173 16.71 -4.95 6.06
CA LEU A 173 17.22 -4.08 7.11
C LEU A 173 16.09 -3.28 7.76
N PRO A 174 16.12 -3.12 9.09
CA PRO A 174 15.13 -2.30 9.79
C PRO A 174 15.20 -0.84 9.32
N PRO A 175 14.15 -0.05 9.59
CA PRO A 175 14.13 1.36 9.23
C PRO A 175 15.30 2.14 9.81
N ILE A 176 15.76 3.15 9.08
CA ILE A 176 16.66 4.16 9.65
C ILE A 176 15.79 5.07 10.53
N GLY A 177 15.91 4.92 11.85
CA GLY A 177 15.07 5.60 12.83
C GLY A 177 14.38 4.60 13.77
N PHE A 178 13.37 5.07 14.47
CA PHE A 178 12.70 4.29 15.52
C PHE A 178 11.46 3.56 15.01
N GLY A 179 11.23 2.38 15.58
CA GLY A 179 10.06 1.54 15.35
C GLY A 179 10.18 0.67 14.09
N ASN A 180 9.78 -0.58 14.22
CA ASN A 180 9.72 -1.54 13.11
C ASN A 180 8.25 -1.95 12.89
N VAL A 181 7.42 -0.94 12.59
CA VAL A 181 5.96 -1.07 12.50
C VAL A 181 5.52 -2.25 11.63
N PHE A 182 6.15 -2.40 10.47
CA PHE A 182 5.77 -3.48 9.54
C PHE A 182 6.01 -4.87 10.13
N SER A 183 7.11 -5.09 10.84
CA SER A 183 7.39 -6.37 11.50
C SER A 183 6.47 -6.64 12.69
N ASP A 184 6.03 -5.59 13.37
CA ASP A 184 5.14 -5.70 14.52
C ASP A 184 3.67 -5.97 14.09
N LEU A 185 3.33 -5.71 12.82
CA LEU A 185 2.01 -5.97 12.23
C LEU A 185 1.85 -7.37 11.64
N ILE A 186 2.95 -8.12 11.47
CA ILE A 186 2.95 -9.49 10.93
C ILE A 186 2.75 -10.51 12.06
#